data_c0c9b331ad2bfaa4c8fb4b5b0f4604c3
#
_entry.id   c0c9b331ad2bfaa4c8fb4b5b0f4604c3
#
_cell.length_a   1.000
_cell.length_b   1.000
_cell.length_c   1.000
_cell.angle_alpha   90.00
_cell.angle_beta   90.00
_cell.angle_gamma   90.00
#
_symmetry.space_group_name_H-M   'P 1'
#
loop_
_entity.id
_entity.type
_entity.pdbx_description
1 polymer ?
#
loop_
_entity_poly.entity_id
_entity_poly.type
_entity_poly.pdbx_seq_one_letter_code
_entity_poly.pdbx_strand_id
1 'polypeptide(L)'
;IDRRGKERKRDTISFRKFFGEDKKTILFYKSPSNVKDTAFLTFDYKDESVDDDQWLYLPALRKVRRISASDRGDYFLGTDFTYEDIKKEGKVAIEDYTYKTVGREILDDISTYKVEATTVDNKTSKELGHSKFLMWIDSEIKIVRKSIFFDLNGNKLKTVKTGDIRKVNDIWTRHKLNVQNHKTGHQTIFTFSEVDY
;
A
#
# COMPACT_ATOMS: atom_id res chain seq x y z
N ILE A 1 8.96 8.26 10.25
CA ILE A 1 9.27 9.55 10.89
C ILE A 1 8.05 9.95 11.70
N ASP A 2 8.19 10.14 13.00
CA ASP A 2 7.08 10.57 13.84
C ASP A 2 6.89 12.11 13.78
N ARG A 3 5.82 12.61 14.39
CA ARG A 3 5.51 14.07 14.41
C ARG A 3 6.59 14.96 15.07
N ARG A 4 7.56 14.33 15.80
CA ARG A 4 8.70 15.00 16.44
C ARG A 4 9.97 14.92 15.61
N GLY A 5 9.90 14.33 14.40
CA GLY A 5 11.03 14.13 13.52
C GLY A 5 11.90 12.91 13.85
N LYS A 6 11.52 12.07 14.84
CA LYS A 6 12.27 10.84 15.16
C LYS A 6 12.10 9.80 14.06
N GLU A 7 13.21 9.40 13.48
CA GLU A 7 13.26 8.37 12.45
C GLU A 7 13.40 6.96 13.04
N ARG A 8 12.76 5.99 12.38
CA ARG A 8 12.95 4.56 12.59
C ARG A 8 13.20 3.92 11.24
N LYS A 9 14.41 3.41 11.03
CA LYS A 9 14.78 2.72 9.79
C LYS A 9 14.57 1.22 9.96
N ARG A 10 14.15 0.56 8.90
CA ARG A 10 13.95 -0.89 8.83
C ARG A 10 14.32 -1.36 7.44
N ASP A 11 15.11 -2.42 7.37
CA ASP A 11 15.46 -3.05 6.11
C ASP A 11 14.63 -4.32 5.95
N THR A 12 14.10 -4.50 4.78
CA THR A 12 13.27 -5.66 4.43
C THR A 12 13.74 -6.28 3.13
N ILE A 13 13.43 -7.56 2.95
CA ILE A 13 13.52 -8.24 1.66
C ILE A 13 12.18 -8.90 1.37
N SER A 14 11.74 -8.85 0.14
CA SER A 14 10.46 -9.40 -0.30
C SER A 14 10.67 -10.30 -1.50
N PHE A 15 9.96 -11.43 -1.52
CA PHE A 15 9.92 -12.37 -2.62
C PHE A 15 8.49 -12.58 -3.05
N ARG A 16 8.29 -12.70 -4.37
CA ARG A 16 6.99 -12.91 -4.98
C ARG A 16 7.06 -14.06 -5.97
N LYS A 17 6.00 -14.87 -5.97
CA LYS A 17 5.84 -15.93 -6.96
C LYS A 17 4.38 -16.04 -7.36
N PHE A 18 4.16 -16.29 -8.65
CA PHE A 18 2.84 -16.59 -9.21
C PHE A 18 2.65 -18.10 -9.30
N PHE A 19 1.42 -18.54 -8.99
CA PHE A 19 0.94 -19.91 -9.13
C PHE A 19 -0.31 -19.87 -10.00
N GLY A 20 -0.12 -19.96 -11.32
CA GLY A 20 -1.14 -19.56 -12.28
C GLY A 20 -1.36 -18.05 -12.19
N GLU A 21 -2.59 -17.64 -11.89
CA GLU A 21 -2.93 -16.21 -11.69
C GLU A 21 -2.87 -15.76 -10.23
N ASP A 22 -2.76 -16.70 -9.27
CA ASP A 22 -2.61 -16.39 -7.84
C ASP A 22 -1.21 -15.88 -7.54
N LYS A 23 -1.14 -14.84 -6.71
CA LYS A 23 0.12 -14.24 -6.30
C LYS A 23 0.41 -14.57 -4.83
N LYS A 24 1.61 -15.08 -4.53
CA LYS A 24 2.09 -15.24 -3.16
C LYS A 24 3.29 -14.33 -2.94
N THR A 25 3.26 -13.59 -1.84
CA THR A 25 4.35 -12.66 -1.48
C THR A 25 4.76 -12.91 -0.04
N ILE A 26 6.07 -12.96 0.21
CA ILE A 26 6.62 -13.01 1.57
C ILE A 26 7.60 -11.86 1.75
N LEU A 27 7.47 -11.13 2.86
CA LEU A 27 8.34 -10.04 3.26
C LEU A 27 9.01 -10.40 4.59
N PHE A 28 10.33 -10.24 4.68
CA PHE A 28 11.10 -10.42 5.91
C PHE A 28 11.75 -9.12 6.34
N TYR A 29 11.71 -8.83 7.65
CA TYR A 29 12.52 -7.78 8.26
C TYR A 29 13.94 -8.28 8.49
N LYS A 30 14.94 -7.56 7.99
CA LYS A 30 16.37 -7.86 8.14
C LYS A 30 16.99 -7.08 9.29
N SER A 31 16.53 -5.85 9.51
CA SER A 31 17.00 -4.97 10.58
C SER A 31 15.90 -3.99 11.01
N PRO A 32 16.05 -3.36 12.20
CA PRO A 32 16.98 -3.61 13.28
C PRO A 32 16.67 -4.90 14.07
N SER A 33 17.52 -5.27 15.04
CA SER A 33 17.46 -6.53 15.77
C SER A 33 16.12 -6.81 16.48
N ASN A 34 15.44 -5.76 16.95
CA ASN A 34 14.15 -5.89 17.66
C ASN A 34 12.96 -6.27 16.76
N VAL A 35 13.09 -6.18 15.43
CA VAL A 35 12.07 -6.61 14.45
C VAL A 35 12.62 -7.65 13.46
N LYS A 36 13.93 -7.96 13.54
CA LYS A 36 14.56 -8.94 12.66
C LYS A 36 13.79 -10.26 12.70
N ASP A 37 13.74 -10.93 11.55
CA ASP A 37 13.05 -12.20 11.31
C ASP A 37 11.51 -12.15 11.48
N THR A 38 10.93 -10.96 11.69
CA THR A 38 9.48 -10.78 11.50
C THR A 38 9.18 -11.07 10.02
N ALA A 39 8.15 -11.87 9.77
CA ALA A 39 7.74 -12.23 8.41
C ALA A 39 6.26 -11.94 8.18
N PHE A 40 5.93 -11.48 6.99
CA PHE A 40 4.56 -11.28 6.55
C PHE A 40 4.34 -12.02 5.24
N LEU A 41 3.44 -12.99 5.25
CA LEU A 41 3.08 -13.85 4.11
C LEU A 41 1.68 -13.49 3.65
N THR A 42 1.50 -13.33 2.33
CA THR A 42 0.20 -13.07 1.72
C THR A 42 -0.06 -14.04 0.57
N PHE A 43 -1.29 -14.50 0.48
CA PHE A 43 -1.85 -15.17 -0.67
C PHE A 43 -2.94 -14.27 -1.24
N ASP A 44 -2.74 -13.78 -2.44
CA ASP A 44 -3.61 -12.86 -3.18
C ASP A 44 -4.21 -13.69 -4.31
N TYR A 45 -5.44 -14.15 -4.10
CA TYR A 45 -6.13 -15.05 -5.02
C TYR A 45 -6.71 -14.27 -6.20
N LYS A 46 -6.70 -14.89 -7.37
CA LYS A 46 -7.36 -14.33 -8.56
C LYS A 46 -8.88 -14.44 -8.48
N ASP A 47 -9.37 -15.48 -7.82
CA ASP A 47 -10.79 -15.69 -7.57
C ASP A 47 -11.28 -14.75 -6.47
N GLU A 48 -12.00 -13.69 -6.87
CA GLU A 48 -12.54 -12.66 -5.97
C GLU A 48 -13.60 -13.21 -4.98
N SER A 49 -14.12 -14.43 -5.19
CA SER A 49 -15.04 -15.09 -4.27
C SER A 49 -14.31 -15.70 -3.05
N VAL A 50 -12.99 -15.80 -3.10
CA VAL A 50 -12.13 -16.33 -2.05
C VAL A 50 -11.42 -15.19 -1.34
N ASP A 51 -11.61 -15.08 -0.03
CA ASP A 51 -10.87 -14.10 0.78
C ASP A 51 -9.37 -14.38 0.71
N ASP A 52 -8.58 -13.33 0.51
CA ASP A 52 -7.12 -13.40 0.55
C ASP A 52 -6.62 -13.81 1.93
N ASP A 53 -5.55 -14.58 1.97
CA ASP A 53 -4.93 -15.00 3.20
C ASP A 53 -3.70 -14.16 3.54
N GLN A 54 -3.59 -13.78 4.82
CA GLN A 54 -2.46 -12.99 5.33
C GLN A 54 -2.01 -13.53 6.69
N TRP A 55 -0.70 -13.72 6.87
CA TRP A 55 -0.13 -14.18 8.12
C TRP A 55 1.07 -13.33 8.52
N LEU A 56 1.10 -12.95 9.79
CA LEU A 56 2.21 -12.24 10.42
C LEU A 56 2.90 -13.16 11.44
N TYR A 57 4.17 -13.45 11.21
CA TYR A 57 5.03 -14.12 12.19
C TYR A 57 5.77 -13.08 13.04
N LEU A 58 5.66 -13.21 14.36
CA LEU A 58 6.32 -12.36 15.35
C LEU A 58 7.34 -13.20 16.15
N PRO A 59 8.65 -13.10 15.88
CA PRO A 59 9.69 -13.90 16.51
C PRO A 59 9.71 -13.76 18.03
N ALA A 60 9.53 -12.54 18.53
CA ALA A 60 9.51 -12.25 19.97
C ALA A 60 8.42 -13.03 20.73
N LEU A 61 7.32 -13.35 20.06
CA LEU A 61 6.21 -14.13 20.61
C LEU A 61 6.23 -15.59 20.17
N ARG A 62 7.09 -15.95 19.21
CA ARG A 62 7.11 -17.26 18.51
C ARG A 62 5.73 -17.67 17.99
N LYS A 63 4.96 -16.70 17.50
CA LYS A 63 3.57 -16.90 17.07
C LYS A 63 3.36 -16.43 15.65
N VAL A 64 2.52 -17.18 14.94
CA VAL A 64 1.91 -16.76 13.68
C VAL A 64 0.50 -16.25 13.99
N ARG A 65 0.18 -15.03 13.52
CA ARG A 65 -1.16 -14.46 13.59
C ARG A 65 -1.72 -14.38 12.18
N ARG A 66 -2.91 -14.93 11.97
CA ARG A 66 -3.68 -14.67 10.74
C ARG A 66 -4.29 -13.27 10.85
N ILE A 67 -4.19 -12.49 9.80
CA ILE A 67 -4.86 -11.18 9.68
C ILE A 67 -6.20 -11.43 9.01
N SER A 68 -7.28 -11.02 9.67
CA SER A 68 -8.62 -11.21 9.11
C SER A 68 -8.92 -10.18 8.02
N ALA A 69 -9.91 -10.45 7.17
CA ALA A 69 -10.36 -9.50 6.16
C ALA A 69 -10.83 -8.18 6.81
N SER A 70 -11.43 -8.22 8.01
CA SER A 70 -11.83 -7.03 8.77
C SER A 70 -10.67 -6.15 9.22
N ASP A 71 -9.46 -6.72 9.37
CA ASP A 71 -8.27 -6.03 9.88
C ASP A 71 -7.36 -5.53 8.74
N ARG A 72 -7.75 -5.74 7.47
CA ARG A 72 -6.90 -5.37 6.32
C ARG A 72 -6.62 -3.87 6.22
N GLY A 73 -7.47 -3.03 6.79
CA GLY A 73 -7.29 -1.58 6.91
C GLY A 73 -6.42 -1.14 8.09
N ASP A 74 -6.01 -2.04 8.99
CA ASP A 74 -5.13 -1.73 10.10
C ASP A 74 -3.72 -1.39 9.62
N TYR A 75 -3.03 -0.53 10.37
CA TYR A 75 -1.67 -0.12 10.04
C TYR A 75 -0.66 -1.25 10.24
N PHE A 76 0.13 -1.49 9.20
CA PHE A 76 1.16 -2.52 9.17
C PHE A 76 2.37 -2.14 10.04
N LEU A 77 2.53 -2.84 11.18
CA LEU A 77 3.70 -2.77 12.05
C LEU A 77 4.19 -1.34 12.37
N GLY A 78 3.26 -0.41 12.60
CA GLY A 78 3.58 0.97 12.97
C GLY A 78 4.12 1.83 11.82
N THR A 79 3.81 1.46 10.60
CA THR A 79 3.92 2.30 9.41
C THR A 79 2.59 3.00 9.15
N ASP A 80 2.53 3.90 8.16
CA ASP A 80 1.28 4.52 7.69
C ASP A 80 0.69 3.77 6.47
N PHE A 81 1.26 2.62 6.13
CA PHE A 81 0.66 1.66 5.20
C PHE A 81 -0.21 0.68 5.97
N THR A 82 -1.32 0.26 5.37
CA THR A 82 -2.18 -0.79 5.92
C THR A 82 -1.68 -2.17 5.49
N TYR A 83 -2.22 -3.25 6.11
CA TYR A 83 -1.95 -4.61 5.65
C TYR A 83 -2.34 -4.77 4.17
N GLU A 84 -3.46 -4.16 3.74
CA GLU A 84 -3.89 -4.16 2.35
C GLU A 84 -2.90 -3.43 1.43
N ASP A 85 -2.40 -2.25 1.83
CA ASP A 85 -1.39 -1.51 1.05
C ASP A 85 -0.14 -2.37 0.80
N ILE A 86 0.32 -3.13 1.81
CA ILE A 86 1.50 -4.00 1.70
C ILE A 86 1.20 -5.21 0.81
N LYS A 87 0.06 -5.89 0.99
CA LYS A 87 -0.36 -7.04 0.18
C LYS A 87 -0.48 -6.69 -1.30
N LYS A 88 -1.14 -5.60 -1.60
CA LYS A 88 -1.33 -5.11 -2.97
C LYS A 88 -0.11 -4.35 -3.51
N GLU A 89 0.96 -4.18 -2.71
CA GLU A 89 2.17 -3.44 -3.09
C GLU A 89 1.85 -2.01 -3.57
N GLY A 90 0.86 -1.37 -2.94
CA GLY A 90 0.37 -0.06 -3.31
C GLY A 90 -0.41 -0.02 -4.63
N LYS A 91 -0.85 -1.16 -5.14
CA LYS A 91 -1.89 -1.24 -6.18
C LYS A 91 -3.27 -1.11 -5.55
N VAL A 92 -4.27 -0.83 -6.36
CA VAL A 92 -5.65 -0.73 -5.91
C VAL A 92 -6.38 -2.00 -6.30
N ALA A 93 -7.16 -2.57 -5.37
CA ALA A 93 -8.13 -3.62 -5.69
C ALA A 93 -9.30 -2.98 -6.45
N ILE A 94 -9.47 -3.31 -7.72
CA ILE A 94 -10.44 -2.63 -8.59
C ILE A 94 -11.87 -2.88 -8.11
N GLU A 95 -12.13 -4.07 -7.63
CA GLU A 95 -13.42 -4.57 -7.15
C GLU A 95 -13.96 -3.87 -5.89
N ASP A 96 -13.06 -3.33 -5.07
CA ASP A 96 -13.41 -2.62 -3.84
C ASP A 96 -14.02 -1.22 -4.08
N TYR A 97 -13.96 -0.70 -5.32
CA TYR A 97 -14.33 0.69 -5.59
C TYR A 97 -15.14 0.88 -6.87
N THR A 98 -15.96 1.92 -6.84
CA THR A 98 -16.50 2.57 -8.03
C THR A 98 -15.63 3.76 -8.41
N TYR A 99 -15.45 4.00 -9.72
CA TYR A 99 -14.52 5.01 -10.22
C TYR A 99 -15.23 6.08 -11.05
N LYS A 100 -14.78 7.34 -10.86
CA LYS A 100 -15.23 8.47 -11.64
C LYS A 100 -14.04 9.31 -12.09
N THR A 101 -13.87 9.51 -13.37
CA THR A 101 -12.91 10.50 -13.88
C THR A 101 -13.42 11.90 -13.57
N VAL A 102 -12.65 12.66 -12.79
CA VAL A 102 -12.97 14.03 -12.38
C VAL A 102 -12.49 15.04 -13.44
N GLY A 103 -11.35 14.76 -14.08
CA GLY A 103 -10.78 15.64 -15.10
C GLY A 103 -9.30 15.34 -15.37
N ARG A 104 -8.64 16.35 -15.97
CA ARG A 104 -7.18 16.35 -16.15
C ARG A 104 -6.59 17.51 -15.37
N GLU A 105 -5.44 17.26 -14.73
CA GLU A 105 -4.66 18.26 -13.99
C GLU A 105 -3.17 18.11 -14.29
N ILE A 106 -2.44 19.20 -14.23
CA ILE A 106 -0.98 19.17 -14.23
C ILE A 106 -0.51 19.00 -12.77
N LEU A 107 0.27 17.96 -12.50
CA LEU A 107 0.88 17.68 -11.22
C LEU A 107 2.40 17.61 -11.39
N ASP A 108 3.14 18.53 -10.78
CA ASP A 108 4.61 18.58 -10.88
C ASP A 108 5.07 18.51 -12.37
N ASP A 109 4.49 19.37 -13.24
CA ASP A 109 4.71 19.47 -14.68
C ASP A 109 4.30 18.24 -15.52
N ILE A 110 3.59 17.28 -14.91
CA ILE A 110 3.14 16.06 -15.56
C ILE A 110 1.63 16.13 -15.79
N SER A 111 1.20 15.86 -17.03
CA SER A 111 -0.22 15.71 -17.35
C SER A 111 -0.78 14.46 -16.68
N THR A 112 -1.85 14.62 -15.91
CA THR A 112 -2.45 13.51 -15.17
C THR A 112 -3.97 13.45 -15.36
N TYR A 113 -4.52 12.24 -15.28
CA TYR A 113 -5.95 12.05 -15.09
C TYR A 113 -6.22 12.06 -13.57
N LYS A 114 -7.16 12.90 -13.15
CA LYS A 114 -7.68 12.88 -11.80
C LYS A 114 -8.90 11.96 -11.74
N VAL A 115 -8.82 10.95 -10.89
CA VAL A 115 -9.87 9.94 -10.70
C VAL A 115 -10.27 9.92 -9.23
N GLU A 116 -11.58 9.92 -8.97
CA GLU A 116 -12.14 9.62 -7.66
C GLU A 116 -12.53 8.13 -7.62
N ALA A 117 -12.13 7.45 -6.56
CA ALA A 117 -12.52 6.08 -6.24
C ALA A 117 -13.29 6.09 -4.93
N THR A 118 -14.50 5.56 -4.92
CA THR A 118 -15.37 5.46 -3.74
C THR A 118 -15.61 3.99 -3.46
N THR A 119 -15.48 3.56 -2.21
CA THR A 119 -15.75 2.17 -1.82
C THR A 119 -17.15 1.73 -2.22
N VAL A 120 -17.28 0.48 -2.67
CA VAL A 120 -18.54 -0.06 -3.20
C VAL A 120 -19.65 -0.08 -2.17
N ASP A 121 -19.31 -0.25 -0.88
CA ASP A 121 -20.27 -0.26 0.23
C ASP A 121 -19.65 0.12 1.58
N ASN A 122 -20.49 0.22 2.61
CA ASN A 122 -20.08 0.56 3.96
C ASN A 122 -19.26 -0.54 4.65
N LYS A 123 -19.43 -1.80 4.27
CA LYS A 123 -18.64 -2.92 4.82
C LYS A 123 -17.20 -2.77 4.34
N THR A 124 -17.00 -2.62 3.05
CA THR A 124 -15.70 -2.37 2.42
C THR A 124 -15.02 -1.13 2.99
N SER A 125 -15.77 -0.03 3.17
CA SER A 125 -15.23 1.20 3.79
C SER A 125 -14.67 0.94 5.20
N LYS A 126 -15.38 0.18 6.03
CA LYS A 126 -14.95 -0.16 7.40
C LYS A 126 -13.73 -1.07 7.40
N GLU A 127 -13.71 -2.08 6.54
CA GLU A 127 -12.59 -3.03 6.41
C GLU A 127 -11.30 -2.32 5.95
N LEU A 128 -11.42 -1.38 5.00
CA LEU A 128 -10.28 -0.62 4.47
C LEU A 128 -9.90 0.60 5.33
N GLY A 129 -10.78 1.03 6.24
CA GLY A 129 -10.56 2.20 7.10
C GLY A 129 -10.65 3.54 6.39
N HIS A 130 -11.22 3.59 5.17
CA HIS A 130 -11.45 4.82 4.41
C HIS A 130 -12.67 4.70 3.50
N SER A 131 -13.29 5.84 3.16
CA SER A 131 -14.51 5.88 2.36
C SER A 131 -14.25 6.11 0.87
N LYS A 132 -13.22 6.88 0.55
CA LYS A 132 -12.82 7.20 -0.82
C LYS A 132 -11.38 7.70 -0.90
N PHE A 133 -10.87 7.78 -2.11
CA PHE A 133 -9.64 8.50 -2.40
C PHE A 133 -9.68 9.19 -3.76
N LEU A 134 -8.86 10.22 -3.91
CA LEU A 134 -8.56 10.86 -5.18
C LEU A 134 -7.17 10.40 -5.62
N MET A 135 -7.00 10.05 -6.89
CA MET A 135 -5.70 9.71 -7.45
C MET A 135 -5.40 10.50 -8.71
N TRP A 136 -4.12 10.81 -8.90
CA TRP A 136 -3.55 11.44 -10.08
C TRP A 136 -2.71 10.42 -10.82
N ILE A 137 -3.20 9.99 -11.96
CA ILE A 137 -2.58 8.97 -12.81
C ILE A 137 -1.86 9.67 -13.94
N ASP A 138 -0.57 9.42 -14.09
CA ASP A 138 0.24 9.90 -15.20
C ASP A 138 -0.40 9.50 -16.53
N SER A 139 -0.62 10.48 -17.40
CA SER A 139 -1.35 10.24 -18.65
C SER A 139 -0.55 9.42 -19.68
N GLU A 140 0.77 9.36 -19.55
CA GLU A 140 1.66 8.62 -20.47
C GLU A 140 1.98 7.23 -19.94
N ILE A 141 2.60 7.15 -18.76
CA ILE A 141 3.13 5.89 -18.20
C ILE A 141 2.11 5.14 -17.34
N LYS A 142 0.90 5.69 -17.10
CA LYS A 142 -0.22 5.08 -16.37
C LYS A 142 0.10 4.70 -14.91
N ILE A 143 1.08 5.37 -14.30
CA ILE A 143 1.41 5.19 -12.87
C ILE A 143 0.70 6.25 -12.05
N VAL A 144 0.18 5.84 -10.90
CA VAL A 144 -0.39 6.77 -9.90
C VAL A 144 0.75 7.57 -9.27
N ARG A 145 0.76 8.89 -9.49
CA ARG A 145 1.75 9.82 -8.93
C ARG A 145 1.42 10.27 -7.52
N LYS A 146 0.13 10.41 -7.24
CA LYS A 146 -0.37 10.87 -5.95
C LYS A 146 -1.73 10.27 -5.67
N SER A 147 -2.01 9.98 -4.39
CA SER A 147 -3.36 9.67 -3.91
C SER A 147 -3.63 10.40 -2.59
N ILE A 148 -4.87 10.82 -2.39
CA ILE A 148 -5.36 11.41 -1.13
C ILE A 148 -6.53 10.59 -0.66
N PHE A 149 -6.38 9.93 0.48
CA PHE A 149 -7.42 9.11 1.11
C PHE A 149 -8.23 9.91 2.13
N PHE A 150 -9.51 9.59 2.23
CA PHE A 150 -10.44 10.21 3.15
C PHE A 150 -11.01 9.15 4.09
N ASP A 151 -11.06 9.47 5.39
CA ASP A 151 -11.62 8.58 6.39
C ASP A 151 -13.15 8.40 6.23
N LEU A 152 -13.77 7.60 7.11
CA LEU A 152 -15.20 7.33 7.08
C LEU A 152 -16.07 8.60 7.31
N ASN A 153 -15.49 9.65 7.89
CA ASN A 153 -16.14 10.93 8.12
C ASN A 153 -15.85 11.98 7.04
N GLY A 154 -15.11 11.60 6.00
CA GLY A 154 -14.74 12.48 4.89
C GLY A 154 -13.56 13.43 5.16
N ASN A 155 -12.83 13.25 6.28
CA ASN A 155 -11.64 14.03 6.57
C ASN A 155 -10.42 13.41 5.85
N LYS A 156 -9.44 14.24 5.50
CA LYS A 156 -8.17 13.73 4.94
C LYS A 156 -7.49 12.78 5.93
N LEU A 157 -7.28 11.54 5.50
CA LEU A 157 -6.65 10.50 6.27
C LEU A 157 -5.14 10.44 6.01
N LYS A 158 -4.77 10.19 4.76
CA LYS A 158 -3.37 10.10 4.33
C LYS A 158 -3.19 10.59 2.90
N THR A 159 -1.98 11.07 2.60
CA THR A 159 -1.53 11.33 1.22
C THR A 159 -0.40 10.38 0.89
N VAL A 160 -0.50 9.68 -0.23
CA VAL A 160 0.56 8.84 -0.81
C VAL A 160 1.13 9.55 -2.01
N LYS A 161 2.46 9.69 -2.09
CA LYS A 161 3.19 10.18 -3.26
C LYS A 161 4.14 9.12 -3.77
N THR A 162 4.15 8.91 -5.07
CA THR A 162 5.10 8.04 -5.76
C THR A 162 6.27 8.86 -6.27
N GLY A 163 7.49 8.41 -5.99
CA GLY A 163 8.71 9.04 -6.46
C GLY A 163 9.68 8.03 -7.06
N ASP A 164 10.79 8.53 -7.59
CA ASP A 164 11.84 7.72 -8.23
C ASP A 164 11.25 6.65 -9.16
N ILE A 165 10.58 7.11 -10.21
CA ILE A 165 9.97 6.22 -11.22
C ILE A 165 10.96 6.09 -12.37
N ARG A 166 11.39 4.85 -12.63
CA ARG A 166 12.33 4.51 -13.70
C ARG A 166 12.04 3.13 -14.25
N LYS A 167 12.59 2.81 -15.40
CA LYS A 167 12.44 1.49 -16.01
C LYS A 167 13.40 0.47 -15.39
N VAL A 168 12.90 -0.73 -15.16
CA VAL A 168 13.64 -1.95 -14.86
C VAL A 168 13.16 -3.00 -15.86
N ASN A 169 14.07 -3.53 -16.69
CA ASN A 169 13.73 -4.47 -17.78
C ASN A 169 12.56 -3.93 -18.64
N ASP A 170 12.64 -2.65 -19.07
CA ASP A 170 11.63 -1.92 -19.84
C ASP A 170 10.26 -1.72 -19.14
N ILE A 171 10.11 -2.15 -17.90
CA ILE A 171 8.89 -1.95 -17.10
C ILE A 171 9.04 -0.70 -16.24
N TRP A 172 8.10 0.26 -16.36
CA TRP A 172 8.06 1.42 -15.48
C TRP A 172 7.85 1.01 -14.03
N THR A 173 8.82 1.27 -13.18
CA THR A 173 8.90 0.79 -11.80
C THR A 173 9.01 1.94 -10.83
N ARG A 174 8.21 1.87 -9.75
CA ARG A 174 8.27 2.81 -8.64
C ARG A 174 9.33 2.38 -7.66
N HIS A 175 10.26 3.27 -7.31
CA HIS A 175 11.32 3.00 -6.32
C HIS A 175 11.10 3.73 -5.00
N LYS A 176 10.08 4.59 -4.91
CA LYS A 176 9.79 5.32 -3.67
C LYS A 176 8.30 5.55 -3.51
N LEU A 177 7.79 5.26 -2.32
CA LEU A 177 6.46 5.65 -1.86
C LEU A 177 6.62 6.46 -0.58
N ASN A 178 5.98 7.61 -0.51
CA ASN A 178 5.94 8.48 0.66
C ASN A 178 4.50 8.64 1.11
N VAL A 179 4.22 8.25 2.35
CA VAL A 179 2.90 8.41 2.98
C VAL A 179 2.99 9.43 4.09
N GLN A 180 2.18 10.48 3.99
CA GLN A 180 1.93 11.44 5.05
C GLN A 180 0.57 11.14 5.68
N ASN A 181 0.56 10.78 6.96
CA ASN A 181 -0.66 10.59 7.74
C ASN A 181 -1.11 11.91 8.36
N HIS A 182 -2.31 12.36 8.00
CA HIS A 182 -2.82 13.67 8.45
C HIS A 182 -3.43 13.63 9.85
N LYS A 183 -3.81 12.45 10.36
CA LYS A 183 -4.32 12.29 11.73
C LYS A 183 -3.22 12.28 12.78
N THR A 184 -2.14 11.55 12.48
CA THR A 184 -1.05 11.34 13.44
C THR A 184 0.12 12.31 13.26
N GLY A 185 0.22 12.91 12.07
CA GLY A 185 1.40 13.69 11.65
C GLY A 185 2.62 12.80 11.34
N HIS A 186 2.46 11.48 11.31
CA HIS A 186 3.54 10.54 10.94
C HIS A 186 3.77 10.55 9.44
N GLN A 187 4.99 10.16 9.07
CA GLN A 187 5.38 9.95 7.69
C GLN A 187 6.10 8.60 7.57
N THR A 188 5.71 7.82 6.59
CA THR A 188 6.43 6.59 6.22
C THR A 188 6.97 6.72 4.80
N ILE A 189 8.26 6.44 4.64
CA ILE A 189 8.93 6.39 3.34
C ILE A 189 9.33 4.94 3.08
N PHE A 190 8.84 4.38 1.99
CA PHE A 190 9.27 3.10 1.44
C PHE A 190 10.19 3.36 0.25
N THR A 191 11.37 2.74 0.27
CA THR A 191 12.30 2.75 -0.89
C THR A 191 12.53 1.33 -1.34
N PHE A 192 12.50 1.11 -2.65
CA PHE A 192 12.74 -0.17 -3.28
C PHE A 192 14.07 -0.12 -4.03
N SER A 193 15.03 -0.93 -3.61
CA SER A 193 16.30 -1.18 -4.29
C SER A 193 16.32 -2.61 -4.82
N GLU A 194 17.18 -2.89 -5.77
CA GLU A 194 17.41 -4.25 -6.28
C GLU A 194 16.12 -4.95 -6.74
N VAL A 195 15.26 -4.19 -7.45
CA VAL A 195 14.03 -4.74 -8.01
C VAL A 195 14.39 -5.59 -9.23
N ASP A 196 13.97 -6.86 -9.22
CA ASP A 196 14.10 -7.82 -10.31
C ASP A 196 12.72 -8.42 -10.64
N TYR A 197 12.47 -8.74 -11.95
CA TYR A 197 11.20 -9.24 -12.45
C TYR A 197 11.35 -10.62 -13.09
#